data_41e774a5978adc2e7355849ce29c0982
#
_entry.id   41e774a5978adc2e7355849ce29c0982
#
_cell.length_a   1.000
_cell.length_b   1.000
_cell.length_c   1.000
_cell.angle_alpha   90.00
_cell.angle_beta   90.00
_cell.angle_gamma   90.00
#
_symmetry.space_group_name_H-M   'P 1'
#
loop_
_entity.id
_entity.type
_entity.pdbx_description
1 polymer ?
#
loop_
_entity_poly.entity_id
_entity_poly.type
_entity_poly.pdbx_seq_one_letter_code
_entity_poly.pdbx_strand_id
1 'polypeptide(L)'
;MKVKCSKPCNSSSKCKHLEIHEFTHQCKGGCDNGAECEKVEVEVKKEPIVLHTSGAQRSDRNGKGRFDLIPPLALQVLANHYEEGGRGRERNWEKGIPLSRFYDSAMRHGNQVMSGDESENHAGAWAWNVMSYIETLERIKLGILPKE
;
A
#
# COMPACT_ATOMS: atom_id res chain seq x y z
N MET A 1 15.34 -14.59 24.56
CA MET A 1 14.09 -14.58 25.34
C MET A 1 13.14 -15.57 24.69
N LYS A 2 12.68 -16.63 25.38
CA LYS A 2 11.81 -17.66 24.81
C LYS A 2 10.36 -17.18 24.99
N VAL A 3 9.58 -17.14 23.90
CA VAL A 3 8.16 -16.77 23.94
C VAL A 3 7.33 -18.04 23.78
N LYS A 4 6.44 -18.31 24.74
CA LYS A 4 5.50 -19.44 24.64
C LYS A 4 4.25 -19.00 23.88
N CYS A 5 3.86 -19.78 22.88
CA CYS A 5 2.59 -19.60 22.19
C CYS A 5 1.45 -20.12 23.10
N SER A 6 0.42 -19.29 23.34
CA SER A 6 -0.68 -19.62 24.26
C SER A 6 -1.82 -20.42 23.62
N LYS A 7 -1.75 -20.72 22.31
CA LYS A 7 -2.78 -21.51 21.60
C LYS A 7 -2.17 -22.44 20.55
N PRO A 8 -2.74 -23.62 20.29
CA PRO A 8 -2.24 -24.54 19.26
C PRO A 8 -2.44 -23.93 17.86
N CYS A 9 -1.37 -23.89 17.05
CA CYS A 9 -1.41 -23.47 15.65
C CYS A 9 -1.66 -24.69 14.76
N ASN A 10 -2.69 -24.66 13.92
CA ASN A 10 -2.82 -25.61 12.82
C ASN A 10 -1.83 -25.26 11.71
N SER A 11 -1.10 -26.26 11.27
CA SER A 11 0.03 -26.24 10.32
C SER A 11 -0.37 -25.70 8.96
N SER A 12 -0.33 -24.43 8.72
CA SER A 12 -0.18 -23.74 7.42
C SER A 12 -0.58 -22.27 7.42
N SER A 13 -1.01 -21.70 8.52
CA SER A 13 -1.40 -20.29 8.60
C SER A 13 -0.43 -19.51 9.47
N LYS A 14 -0.07 -18.32 9.02
CA LYS A 14 0.66 -17.30 9.81
C LYS A 14 0.02 -17.20 11.19
N CYS A 15 0.82 -17.29 12.24
CA CYS A 15 0.33 -17.20 13.62
C CYS A 15 -0.37 -15.85 13.85
N LYS A 16 -1.71 -15.85 13.87
CA LYS A 16 -2.53 -14.63 13.98
C LYS A 16 -2.63 -14.08 15.42
N HIS A 17 -1.97 -14.72 16.39
CA HIS A 17 -2.18 -14.44 17.82
C HIS A 17 -0.99 -13.80 18.53
N LEU A 18 0.05 -13.37 17.82
CA LEU A 18 1.12 -12.54 18.37
C LEU A 18 1.04 -11.15 17.77
N GLU A 19 0.12 -10.33 18.26
CA GLU A 19 0.19 -8.87 18.13
C GLU A 19 1.19 -8.33 19.16
N ILE A 20 2.48 -8.47 18.83
CA ILE A 20 3.51 -7.62 19.40
C ILE A 20 3.93 -6.69 18.28
N HIS A 21 3.68 -5.42 18.44
CA HIS A 21 3.77 -4.37 17.43
C HIS A 21 5.14 -4.16 16.74
N GLU A 22 6.12 -5.05 16.90
CA GLU A 22 7.48 -4.88 16.35
C GLU A 22 8.16 -6.18 15.83
N PHE A 23 7.49 -7.34 15.78
CA PHE A 23 8.14 -8.58 15.32
C PHE A 23 7.23 -9.39 14.42
N THR A 24 7.64 -9.60 13.17
CA THR A 24 7.06 -10.64 12.30
C THR A 24 7.69 -11.98 12.64
N HIS A 25 6.94 -12.89 13.23
CA HIS A 25 7.39 -14.25 13.58
C HIS A 25 6.99 -15.21 12.45
N GLN A 26 7.98 -15.87 11.84
CA GLN A 26 7.75 -17.01 10.94
C GLN A 26 8.08 -18.31 11.68
N CYS A 27 7.07 -19.13 11.96
CA CYS A 27 7.29 -20.48 12.42
C CYS A 27 7.73 -21.37 11.24
N LYS A 28 8.93 -21.96 11.31
CA LYS A 28 9.36 -23.06 10.43
C LYS A 28 8.93 -24.38 11.06
N GLY A 29 7.82 -24.96 10.58
CA GLY A 29 7.30 -26.24 11.03
C GLY A 29 6.12 -26.10 11.99
N GLY A 30 5.18 -27.06 11.95
CA GLY A 30 4.01 -27.07 12.82
C GLY A 30 4.43 -27.16 14.28
N CYS A 31 3.89 -26.25 15.09
CA CYS A 31 4.05 -26.33 16.55
C CYS A 31 3.07 -27.38 17.08
N ASP A 32 3.56 -28.56 17.38
CA ASP A 32 2.82 -29.53 18.18
C ASP A 32 2.76 -29.04 19.63
N ASN A 33 1.57 -29.10 20.20
CA ASN A 33 1.17 -28.68 21.55
C ASN A 33 2.34 -28.54 22.54
N GLY A 34 2.83 -27.31 22.74
CA GLY A 34 3.81 -27.00 23.77
C GLY A 34 5.28 -27.01 23.35
N ALA A 35 5.62 -27.22 22.07
CA ALA A 35 6.98 -27.11 21.57
C ALA A 35 7.48 -25.66 21.64
N GLU A 36 8.72 -25.46 22.08
CA GLU A 36 9.39 -24.16 22.07
C GLU A 36 9.67 -23.77 20.62
N CYS A 37 9.12 -22.63 20.17
CA CYS A 37 9.46 -22.07 18.87
C CYS A 37 10.92 -21.61 18.86
N GLU A 38 11.70 -22.05 17.90
CA GLU A 38 13.05 -21.56 17.66
C GLU A 38 12.99 -20.09 17.22
N LYS A 39 13.68 -19.22 17.93
CA LYS A 39 13.73 -17.80 17.59
C LYS A 39 14.46 -17.62 16.27
N VAL A 40 13.79 -17.07 15.29
CA VAL A 40 14.47 -16.40 14.20
C VAL A 40 14.79 -14.97 14.70
N GLU A 41 16.04 -14.68 14.98
CA GLU A 41 16.49 -13.31 15.20
C GLU A 41 16.34 -12.55 13.88
N VAL A 42 15.28 -11.77 13.78
CA VAL A 42 15.14 -10.79 12.69
C VAL A 42 16.04 -9.63 13.09
N GLU A 43 17.17 -9.48 12.40
CA GLU A 43 17.96 -8.26 12.48
C GLU A 43 17.06 -7.08 12.07
N VAL A 44 16.58 -6.34 13.05
CA VAL A 44 15.94 -5.05 12.80
C VAL A 44 17.05 -4.13 12.30
N LYS A 45 17.13 -3.93 10.98
CA LYS A 45 18.01 -2.92 10.41
C LYS A 45 17.62 -1.58 10.98
N LYS A 46 18.38 -1.10 11.97
CA LYS A 46 18.22 0.27 12.48
C LYS A 46 18.51 1.22 11.31
N GLU A 47 17.52 2.02 10.95
CA GLU A 47 17.71 3.05 9.95
C GLU A 47 18.80 4.03 10.42
N PRO A 48 19.73 4.44 9.52
CA PRO A 48 20.75 5.41 9.87
C PRO A 48 20.10 6.71 10.32
N ILE A 49 20.59 7.27 11.42
CA ILE A 49 20.14 8.55 11.97
C ILE A 49 20.95 9.68 11.34
N VAL A 50 20.27 10.67 10.78
CA VAL A 50 20.85 11.91 10.29
C VAL A 50 20.79 12.94 11.38
N LEU A 51 21.97 13.49 11.76
CA LEU A 51 22.10 14.60 12.72
C LEU A 51 22.10 15.92 11.95
N HIS A 52 21.18 16.81 12.28
CA HIS A 52 21.11 18.16 11.72
C HIS A 52 22.00 19.15 12.50
N THR A 53 22.37 20.26 11.88
CA THR A 53 23.18 21.32 12.50
C THR A 53 22.52 21.94 13.74
N SER A 54 21.21 21.87 13.83
CA SER A 54 20.42 22.27 15.02
C SER A 54 20.50 21.30 16.20
N GLY A 55 21.17 20.15 16.04
CA GLY A 55 21.16 19.05 17.01
C GLY A 55 19.96 18.12 16.90
N ALA A 56 18.98 18.41 16.06
CA ALA A 56 17.83 17.53 15.82
C ALA A 56 18.27 16.25 15.11
N GLN A 57 17.65 15.13 15.49
CA GLN A 57 17.91 13.81 14.92
C GLN A 57 16.69 13.30 14.15
N ARG A 58 16.92 12.68 12.99
CA ARG A 58 15.87 12.06 12.20
C ARG A 58 16.42 10.82 11.48
N SER A 59 15.56 9.82 11.23
CA SER A 59 15.90 8.69 10.39
C SER A 59 16.19 9.13 8.95
N ASP A 60 17.09 8.41 8.27
CA ASP A 60 17.43 8.67 6.87
C ASP A 60 16.19 8.64 5.96
N ARG A 61 16.26 9.41 4.87
CA ARG A 61 15.21 9.52 3.85
C ARG A 61 15.26 8.41 2.81
N ASN A 62 16.36 7.67 2.71
CA ASN A 62 16.56 6.65 1.70
C ASN A 62 15.47 5.56 1.76
N GLY A 63 14.86 5.26 0.61
CA GLY A 63 13.81 4.25 0.49
C GLY A 63 12.40 4.67 0.95
N LYS A 64 12.20 5.90 1.45
CA LYS A 64 10.89 6.38 1.96
C LYS A 64 10.05 7.12 0.93
N GLY A 65 10.52 7.20 -0.33
CA GLY A 65 9.88 8.00 -1.37
C GLY A 65 10.05 9.52 -1.17
N ARG A 66 9.83 10.24 -2.21
CA ARG A 66 10.03 11.71 -2.28
C ARG A 66 8.69 12.40 -2.55
N PHE A 67 7.80 12.36 -1.57
CA PHE A 67 6.49 13.01 -1.65
C PHE A 67 6.60 14.53 -1.87
N ASP A 68 7.69 15.14 -1.43
CA ASP A 68 8.02 16.55 -1.63
C ASP A 68 8.31 16.93 -3.10
N LEU A 69 8.58 15.94 -3.97
CA LEU A 69 8.78 16.15 -5.41
C LEU A 69 7.49 15.96 -6.23
N ILE A 70 6.40 15.52 -5.63
CA ILE A 70 5.14 15.36 -6.34
C ILE A 70 4.57 16.74 -6.64
N PRO A 71 4.21 17.06 -7.90
CA PRO A 71 3.70 18.39 -8.26
C PRO A 71 2.41 18.72 -7.50
N PRO A 72 2.36 19.78 -6.69
CA PRO A 72 1.22 20.05 -5.80
C PRO A 72 -0.06 20.41 -6.58
N LEU A 73 0.06 21.10 -7.70
CA LEU A 73 -1.11 21.45 -8.53
C LEU A 73 -1.72 20.21 -9.19
N ALA A 74 -0.89 19.24 -9.61
CA ALA A 74 -1.39 17.99 -10.17
C ALA A 74 -2.13 17.16 -9.10
N LEU A 75 -1.61 17.14 -7.86
CA LEU A 75 -2.31 16.49 -6.73
C LEU A 75 -3.64 17.18 -6.44
N GLN A 76 -3.71 18.52 -6.53
CA GLN A 76 -4.96 19.23 -6.31
C GLN A 76 -6.01 18.90 -7.37
N VAL A 77 -5.61 18.83 -8.66
CA VAL A 77 -6.51 18.41 -9.76
C VAL A 77 -7.03 16.98 -9.53
N LEU A 78 -6.15 16.08 -9.13
CA LEU A 78 -6.51 14.70 -8.81
C LEU A 78 -7.48 14.64 -7.61
N ALA A 79 -7.19 15.37 -6.53
CA ALA A 79 -8.05 15.42 -5.34
C ALA A 79 -9.46 15.93 -5.66
N ASN A 80 -9.57 16.98 -6.49
CA ASN A 80 -10.86 17.50 -6.96
C ASN A 80 -11.64 16.44 -7.75
N HIS A 81 -10.95 15.67 -8.60
CA HIS A 81 -11.59 14.58 -9.34
C HIS A 81 -12.09 13.45 -8.41
N TYR A 82 -11.35 13.12 -7.34
CA TYR A 82 -11.83 12.20 -6.30
C TYR A 82 -13.08 12.73 -5.59
N GLU A 83 -13.15 14.03 -5.30
CA GLU A 83 -14.32 14.66 -4.67
C GLU A 83 -15.55 14.59 -5.58
N GLU A 84 -15.41 14.96 -6.85
CA GLU A 84 -16.50 14.95 -7.85
C GLU A 84 -17.04 13.53 -8.10
N GLY A 85 -16.14 12.58 -8.32
CA GLY A 85 -16.47 11.17 -8.57
C GLY A 85 -16.95 10.42 -7.34
N GLY A 86 -16.61 10.90 -6.14
CA GLY A 86 -16.90 10.28 -4.87
C GLY A 86 -18.34 10.40 -4.40
N ARG A 87 -19.09 11.40 -4.84
CA ARG A 87 -20.43 11.72 -4.31
C ARG A 87 -21.34 10.50 -4.23
N GLY A 88 -21.51 9.95 -3.01
CA GLY A 88 -22.29 8.75 -2.73
C GLY A 88 -21.62 7.43 -3.14
N ARG A 89 -20.35 7.45 -3.53
CA ARG A 89 -19.54 6.28 -3.92
C ARG A 89 -18.10 6.37 -3.40
N GLU A 90 -17.92 7.07 -2.28
CA GLU A 90 -16.63 7.26 -1.64
C GLU A 90 -15.93 5.90 -1.47
N ARG A 91 -14.65 5.85 -1.82
CA ARG A 91 -13.80 4.66 -1.69
C ARG A 91 -14.31 3.41 -2.43
N ASN A 92 -15.19 3.56 -3.43
CA ASN A 92 -15.73 2.42 -4.19
C ASN A 92 -14.62 1.61 -4.91
N TRP A 93 -13.54 2.26 -5.32
CA TRP A 93 -12.38 1.64 -5.95
C TRP A 93 -11.67 0.62 -5.04
N GLU A 94 -11.80 0.74 -3.71
CA GLU A 94 -11.22 -0.20 -2.74
C GLU A 94 -11.87 -1.58 -2.77
N LYS A 95 -13.06 -1.70 -3.34
CA LYS A 95 -13.82 -2.95 -3.42
C LYS A 95 -13.28 -3.92 -4.49
N GLY A 96 -12.31 -3.47 -5.28
CA GLY A 96 -11.72 -4.27 -6.37
C GLY A 96 -12.49 -4.09 -7.68
N ILE A 97 -12.20 -3.00 -8.38
CA ILE A 97 -12.64 -2.83 -9.77
C ILE A 97 -11.62 -3.56 -10.66
N PRO A 98 -12.06 -4.34 -11.68
CA PRO A 98 -11.14 -5.01 -12.60
C PRO A 98 -10.09 -4.08 -13.20
N LEU A 99 -8.83 -4.51 -13.24
CA LEU A 99 -7.71 -3.72 -13.77
C LEU A 99 -7.96 -3.27 -15.22
N SER A 100 -8.58 -4.14 -16.02
CA SER A 100 -8.95 -3.84 -17.39
C SER A 100 -9.89 -2.64 -17.53
N ARG A 101 -10.76 -2.40 -16.53
CA ARG A 101 -11.70 -1.27 -16.55
C ARG A 101 -10.98 0.06 -16.28
N PHE A 102 -10.01 0.07 -15.38
CA PHE A 102 -9.16 1.24 -15.16
C PHE A 102 -8.32 1.54 -16.40
N TYR A 103 -7.73 0.49 -17.01
CA TYR A 103 -6.91 0.65 -18.21
C TYR A 103 -7.72 1.22 -19.38
N ASP A 104 -8.87 0.64 -19.69
CA ASP A 104 -9.75 1.12 -20.76
C ASP A 104 -10.16 2.59 -20.57
N SER A 105 -10.62 2.94 -19.37
CA SER A 105 -10.99 4.31 -19.03
C SER A 105 -9.81 5.27 -19.10
N ALA A 106 -8.62 4.86 -18.63
CA ALA A 106 -7.41 5.68 -18.72
C ALA A 106 -7.06 5.98 -20.18
N MET A 107 -7.08 4.98 -21.06
CA MET A 107 -6.79 5.15 -22.49
C MET A 107 -7.80 6.08 -23.17
N ARG A 108 -9.08 5.95 -22.85
CA ARG A 108 -10.13 6.81 -23.40
C ARG A 108 -9.92 8.28 -22.99
N HIS A 109 -9.74 8.55 -21.68
CA HIS A 109 -9.51 9.92 -21.21
C HIS A 109 -8.18 10.49 -21.69
N GLY A 110 -7.13 9.68 -21.76
CA GLY A 110 -5.86 10.09 -22.36
C GLY A 110 -6.01 10.53 -23.83
N ASN A 111 -6.77 9.78 -24.63
CA ASN A 111 -7.07 10.15 -26.02
C ASN A 111 -7.88 11.45 -26.12
N GLN A 112 -8.83 11.67 -25.22
CA GLN A 112 -9.64 12.90 -25.17
C GLN A 112 -8.76 14.12 -24.81
N VAL A 113 -7.81 13.97 -23.88
CA VAL A 113 -6.81 15.04 -23.62
C VAL A 113 -6.00 15.35 -24.87
N MET A 114 -5.53 14.33 -25.60
CA MET A 114 -4.73 14.51 -26.81
C MET A 114 -5.52 15.15 -27.96
N SER A 115 -6.84 14.95 -28.02
CA SER A 115 -7.73 15.57 -29.01
C SER A 115 -8.20 16.98 -28.63
N GLY A 116 -7.83 17.46 -27.43
CA GLY A 116 -8.26 18.79 -26.95
C GLY A 116 -9.73 18.85 -26.53
N ASP A 117 -10.30 17.72 -26.12
CA ASP A 117 -11.66 17.67 -25.59
C ASP A 117 -11.71 18.28 -24.18
N GLU A 118 -12.48 19.34 -24.01
CA GLU A 118 -12.68 20.07 -22.76
C GLU A 118 -14.09 19.86 -22.17
N SER A 119 -14.84 18.87 -22.64
CA SER A 119 -16.21 18.61 -22.17
C SER A 119 -16.28 18.21 -20.69
N GLU A 120 -15.19 17.64 -20.17
CA GLU A 120 -14.98 17.34 -18.74
C GLU A 120 -13.49 17.44 -18.39
N ASN A 121 -13.15 17.27 -17.08
CA ASN A 121 -11.75 17.22 -16.65
C ASN A 121 -11.11 15.88 -17.02
N HIS A 122 -10.86 15.65 -18.31
CA HIS A 122 -10.24 14.41 -18.81
C HIS A 122 -8.85 14.14 -18.23
N ALA A 123 -8.06 15.18 -17.96
CA ALA A 123 -6.74 15.01 -17.34
C ALA A 123 -6.85 14.49 -15.91
N GLY A 124 -7.77 15.00 -15.12
CA GLY A 124 -8.07 14.50 -13.78
C GLY A 124 -8.59 13.07 -13.80
N ALA A 125 -9.52 12.77 -14.72
CA ALA A 125 -10.07 11.42 -14.92
C ALA A 125 -8.99 10.41 -15.35
N TRP A 126 -8.10 10.82 -16.24
CA TRP A 126 -6.96 10.00 -16.68
C TRP A 126 -6.02 9.69 -15.50
N ALA A 127 -5.59 10.70 -14.77
CA ALA A 127 -4.73 10.54 -13.59
C ALA A 127 -5.39 9.64 -12.53
N TRP A 128 -6.69 9.81 -12.28
CA TRP A 128 -7.45 9.00 -11.34
C TRP A 128 -7.45 7.51 -11.73
N ASN A 129 -7.71 7.20 -12.99
CA ASN A 129 -7.74 5.82 -13.47
C ASN A 129 -6.35 5.15 -13.37
N VAL A 130 -5.27 5.87 -13.72
CA VAL A 130 -3.89 5.36 -13.60
C VAL A 130 -3.52 5.15 -12.13
N MET A 131 -3.85 6.09 -11.23
CA MET A 131 -3.59 5.98 -9.80
C MET A 131 -4.34 4.79 -9.20
N SER A 132 -5.61 4.63 -9.52
CA SER A 132 -6.45 3.53 -9.04
C SER A 132 -5.99 2.18 -9.58
N TYR A 133 -5.50 2.12 -10.82
CA TYR A 133 -4.87 0.94 -11.40
C TYR A 133 -3.64 0.51 -10.60
N ILE A 134 -2.73 1.45 -10.31
CA ILE A 134 -1.50 1.19 -9.54
C ILE A 134 -1.85 0.71 -8.12
N GLU A 135 -2.76 1.39 -7.44
CA GLU A 135 -3.21 1.02 -6.09
C GLU A 135 -3.81 -0.39 -6.07
N THR A 136 -4.65 -0.73 -7.05
CA THR A 136 -5.25 -2.07 -7.16
C THR A 136 -4.18 -3.14 -7.37
N LEU A 137 -3.18 -2.89 -8.23
CA LEU A 137 -2.05 -3.79 -8.43
C LEU A 137 -1.27 -4.02 -7.12
N GLU A 138 -0.97 -2.97 -6.38
CA GLU A 138 -0.25 -3.10 -5.11
C GLU A 138 -1.09 -3.87 -4.07
N ARG A 139 -2.40 -3.64 -4.00
CA ARG A 139 -3.32 -4.40 -3.13
C ARG A 139 -3.38 -5.89 -3.48
N ILE A 140 -3.33 -6.23 -4.77
CA ILE A 140 -3.24 -7.63 -5.23
C ILE A 140 -1.90 -8.24 -4.79
N LYS A 141 -0.78 -7.54 -4.97
CA LYS A 141 0.55 -8.02 -4.52
C LYS A 141 0.61 -8.25 -3.01
N LEU A 142 -0.05 -7.40 -2.23
CA LEU A 142 -0.14 -7.52 -0.78
C LEU A 142 -1.17 -8.57 -0.31
N GLY A 143 -1.92 -9.19 -1.22
CA GLY A 143 -2.96 -10.17 -0.91
C GLY A 143 -4.22 -9.56 -0.26
N ILE A 144 -4.43 -8.25 -0.40
CA ILE A 144 -5.63 -7.55 0.08
C ILE A 144 -6.80 -7.79 -0.89
N LEU A 145 -6.51 -7.84 -2.18
CA LEU A 145 -7.47 -8.17 -3.24
C LEU A 145 -7.08 -9.48 -3.92
N PRO A 146 -8.04 -10.26 -4.45
CA PRO A 146 -7.75 -11.46 -5.21
C PRO A 146 -7.04 -11.10 -6.53
N LYS A 147 -6.30 -12.06 -7.09
CA LYS A 147 -5.84 -11.98 -8.50
C LYS A 147 -7.06 -12.19 -9.40
N GLU A 148 -7.19 -11.36 -10.42
CA GLU A 148 -8.13 -11.57 -11.52
C GLU A 148 -7.67 -12.71 -12.42
#